data_eced167bc03ae7b8b3118e7d1f4a0ce9
#
_entry.id   eced167bc03ae7b8b3118e7d1f4a0ce9
#
_cell.length_a   1.000
_cell.length_b   1.000
_cell.length_c   1.000
_cell.angle_alpha   90.00
_cell.angle_beta   90.00
_cell.angle_gamma   90.00
#
_symmetry.space_group_name_H-M   'P 1'
#
loop_
_entity.id
_entity.type
_entity.pdbx_description
1 polymer ?
#
loop_
_entity_poly.entity_id
_entity_poly.type
_entity_poly.pdbx_seq_one_letter_code
_entity_poly.pdbx_strand_id
1 'polypeptide(L)'
;MKRLAFVFSIILIAFASCNRTDNYIIPVDYEKYYEGITSLTEKEGQELSQRIYMDWYNNTMGKEIPDLKVKDLDGKTVKLKKWLKRETILVFTDTHCGFGKEEVEKELPIAIGNMKDELVGIDILCLVEDAEISAPGEALDYAKSLQGSYNNIFIIDQQDALRMNLTGSPSKFYIDKDQIVRQVHIGFAMNQEQREESIRQGISLMKKEKQK
;
A
#
# COMPACT_ATOMS: atom_id res chain seq x y z
N MET A 1 49.71 -11.43 -10.18
CA MET A 1 48.45 -12.14 -9.88
C MET A 1 47.68 -11.60 -8.68
N LYS A 2 48.31 -11.08 -7.61
CA LYS A 2 47.54 -10.55 -6.42
C LYS A 2 46.73 -9.25 -6.68
N ARG A 3 47.13 -8.42 -7.65
CA ARG A 3 46.42 -7.16 -7.96
C ARG A 3 45.14 -7.34 -8.78
N LEU A 4 45.01 -8.43 -9.56
CA LEU A 4 43.82 -8.70 -10.35
C LEU A 4 42.66 -9.22 -9.50
N ALA A 5 42.97 -9.97 -8.42
CA ALA A 5 41.95 -10.48 -7.49
C ALA A 5 41.27 -9.36 -6.68
N PHE A 6 41.99 -8.27 -6.37
CA PHE A 6 41.44 -7.14 -5.62
C PHE A 6 40.47 -6.27 -6.46
N VAL A 7 40.76 -6.11 -7.76
CA VAL A 7 39.90 -5.38 -8.69
C VAL A 7 38.59 -6.14 -8.92
N PHE A 8 38.65 -7.48 -9.04
CA PHE A 8 37.45 -8.32 -9.19
C PHE A 8 36.55 -8.31 -7.95
N SER A 9 37.12 -8.25 -6.75
CA SER A 9 36.35 -8.16 -5.50
C SER A 9 35.61 -6.82 -5.37
N ILE A 10 36.22 -5.71 -5.80
CA ILE A 10 35.58 -4.39 -5.78
C ILE A 10 34.45 -4.31 -6.80
N ILE A 11 34.61 -4.92 -7.98
CA ILE A 11 33.57 -4.96 -9.03
C ILE A 11 32.38 -5.81 -8.57
N LEU A 12 32.61 -6.95 -7.89
CA LEU A 12 31.53 -7.78 -7.35
C LEU A 12 30.72 -7.07 -6.23
N ILE A 13 31.38 -6.26 -5.39
CA ILE A 13 30.71 -5.48 -4.34
C ILE A 13 29.88 -4.35 -4.96
N ALA A 14 30.35 -3.71 -6.04
CA ALA A 14 29.61 -2.68 -6.75
C ALA A 14 28.36 -3.24 -7.43
N PHE A 15 28.41 -4.44 -8.02
CA PHE A 15 27.24 -5.10 -8.61
C PHE A 15 26.25 -5.61 -7.56
N ALA A 16 26.70 -6.02 -6.38
CA ALA A 16 25.82 -6.44 -5.28
C ALA A 16 25.09 -5.25 -4.62
N SER A 17 25.64 -4.02 -4.71
CA SER A 17 24.99 -2.82 -4.16
C SER A 17 23.98 -2.18 -5.12
N CYS A 18 24.06 -2.40 -6.43
CA CYS A 18 23.11 -1.88 -7.44
C CYS A 18 21.76 -2.63 -7.46
N ASN A 19 21.69 -3.87 -6.95
CA ASN A 19 20.47 -4.70 -7.03
C ASN A 19 19.52 -4.53 -5.84
N ARG A 20 19.79 -3.66 -4.88
CA ARG A 20 18.93 -3.49 -3.69
C ARG A 20 17.82 -2.46 -3.86
N THR A 21 17.92 -1.54 -4.83
CA THR A 21 16.92 -0.50 -5.05
C THR A 21 15.71 -0.95 -5.85
N ASP A 22 15.84 -2.01 -6.65
CA ASP A 22 14.78 -2.48 -7.55
C ASP A 22 13.69 -3.33 -6.87
N ASN A 23 13.86 -3.67 -5.59
CA ASN A 23 12.92 -4.51 -4.85
C ASN A 23 11.81 -3.71 -4.13
N TYR A 24 11.99 -2.42 -3.92
CA TYR A 24 11.00 -1.57 -3.27
C TYR A 24 9.96 -1.06 -4.25
N ILE A 25 8.77 -0.68 -3.72
CA ILE A 25 7.79 0.09 -4.49
C ILE A 25 8.49 1.32 -5.05
N ILE A 26 8.28 1.57 -6.34
CA ILE A 26 8.80 2.74 -7.05
C ILE A 26 7.61 3.69 -7.26
N PRO A 27 7.64 4.90 -6.69
CA PRO A 27 6.58 5.88 -6.90
C PRO A 27 6.36 6.18 -8.38
N VAL A 28 5.10 6.20 -8.79
CA VAL A 28 4.72 6.58 -10.16
C VAL A 28 4.67 8.10 -10.23
N ASP A 29 5.39 8.67 -11.18
CA ASP A 29 5.35 10.09 -11.49
C ASP A 29 4.13 10.36 -12.39
N TYR A 30 3.00 10.68 -11.75
CA TYR A 30 1.74 10.93 -12.47
C TYR A 30 1.80 12.21 -13.30
N GLU A 31 2.53 13.24 -12.88
CA GLU A 31 2.61 14.52 -13.59
C GLU A 31 3.19 14.34 -14.99
N LYS A 32 4.20 13.47 -15.11
CA LYS A 32 4.83 13.14 -16.39
C LYS A 32 3.85 12.62 -17.46
N TYR A 33 2.76 11.95 -17.05
CA TYR A 33 1.76 11.43 -17.99
C TYR A 33 0.87 12.50 -18.58
N TYR A 34 0.71 13.64 -17.87
CA TYR A 34 -0.15 14.74 -18.28
C TYR A 34 0.63 15.93 -18.85
N GLU A 35 1.97 15.85 -18.88
CA GLU A 35 2.82 16.91 -19.41
C GLU A 35 2.49 17.21 -20.87
N GLY A 36 2.15 18.46 -21.18
CA GLY A 36 1.81 18.92 -22.53
C GLY A 36 0.44 18.50 -23.06
N ILE A 37 -0.37 17.81 -22.28
CA ILE A 37 -1.73 17.41 -22.66
C ILE A 37 -2.71 18.54 -22.33
N THR A 38 -3.35 19.09 -23.37
CA THR A 38 -4.41 20.12 -23.21
C THR A 38 -5.81 19.53 -23.37
N SER A 39 -5.96 18.44 -24.12
CA SER A 39 -7.20 17.70 -24.30
C SER A 39 -6.91 16.28 -24.76
N LEU A 40 -7.82 15.36 -24.50
CA LEU A 40 -7.75 13.96 -24.93
C LEU A 40 -9.08 13.56 -25.54
N THR A 41 -9.03 12.78 -26.61
CA THR A 41 -10.18 12.01 -27.04
C THR A 41 -10.44 10.87 -26.06
N GLU A 42 -11.64 10.28 -26.08
CA GLU A 42 -11.99 9.14 -25.20
C GLU A 42 -10.99 7.98 -25.35
N LYS A 43 -10.59 7.66 -26.58
CA LYS A 43 -9.63 6.60 -26.87
C LYS A 43 -8.25 6.90 -26.27
N GLU A 44 -7.74 8.11 -26.48
CA GLU A 44 -6.44 8.53 -25.91
C GLU A 44 -6.49 8.52 -24.38
N GLY A 45 -7.61 8.94 -23.78
CA GLY A 45 -7.82 8.86 -22.33
C GLY A 45 -7.79 7.42 -21.81
N GLN A 46 -8.41 6.48 -22.52
CA GLN A 46 -8.37 5.05 -22.16
C GLN A 46 -6.96 4.47 -22.29
N GLU A 47 -6.26 4.77 -23.38
CA GLU A 47 -4.87 4.32 -23.58
C GLU A 47 -3.91 4.90 -22.53
N LEU A 48 -4.09 6.18 -22.17
CA LEU A 48 -3.32 6.82 -21.10
C LEU A 48 -3.58 6.16 -19.74
N SER A 49 -4.85 5.95 -19.39
CA SER A 49 -5.24 5.29 -18.15
C SER A 49 -4.68 3.88 -18.05
N GLN A 50 -4.68 3.13 -19.15
CA GLN A 50 -4.09 1.79 -19.19
C GLN A 50 -2.57 1.82 -18.97
N ARG A 51 -1.84 2.78 -19.56
CA ARG A 51 -0.40 2.94 -19.34
C ARG A 51 -0.08 3.26 -17.89
N ILE A 52 -0.81 4.23 -17.31
CA ILE A 52 -0.66 4.61 -15.90
C ILE A 52 -0.90 3.41 -14.98
N TYR A 53 -1.97 2.64 -15.24
CA TYR A 53 -2.28 1.43 -14.49
C TYR A 53 -1.18 0.38 -14.59
N MET A 54 -0.65 0.12 -15.80
CA MET A 54 0.41 -0.87 -15.99
C MET A 54 1.71 -0.47 -15.28
N ASP A 55 2.08 0.80 -15.32
CA ASP A 55 3.28 1.28 -14.62
C ASP A 55 3.07 1.26 -13.11
N TRP A 56 1.90 1.65 -12.63
CA TRP A 56 1.52 1.51 -11.24
C TRP A 56 1.62 0.04 -10.77
N TYR A 57 1.06 -0.89 -11.56
CA TYR A 57 1.08 -2.32 -11.27
C TYR A 57 2.51 -2.86 -11.20
N ASN A 58 3.31 -2.60 -12.21
CA ASN A 58 4.70 -3.08 -12.30
C ASN A 58 5.61 -2.49 -11.20
N ASN A 59 5.31 -1.27 -10.77
CA ASN A 59 6.08 -0.58 -9.74
C ASN A 59 5.63 -0.92 -8.30
N THR A 60 4.49 -1.58 -8.13
CA THR A 60 3.89 -1.90 -6.83
C THR A 60 3.86 -3.40 -6.56
N MET A 61 3.40 -4.20 -7.52
CA MET A 61 3.19 -5.63 -7.33
C MET A 61 4.49 -6.40 -7.27
N GLY A 62 4.61 -7.31 -6.29
CA GLY A 62 5.83 -8.07 -6.04
C GLY A 62 6.98 -7.26 -5.44
N LYS A 63 6.74 -6.01 -5.07
CA LYS A 63 7.72 -5.10 -4.49
C LYS A 63 7.61 -5.05 -2.96
N GLU A 64 8.73 -4.76 -2.31
CA GLU A 64 8.80 -4.56 -0.87
C GLU A 64 8.27 -3.17 -0.49
N ILE A 65 7.58 -3.08 0.64
CA ILE A 65 7.14 -1.80 1.21
C ILE A 65 8.36 -0.94 1.56
N PRO A 66 8.42 0.34 1.17
CA PRO A 66 9.51 1.24 1.54
C PRO A 66 9.54 1.51 3.06
N ASP A 67 10.66 2.01 3.58
CA ASP A 67 10.76 2.42 5.00
C ASP A 67 10.04 3.77 5.18
N LEU A 68 8.80 3.71 5.62
CA LEU A 68 7.92 4.87 5.82
C LEU A 68 7.85 5.26 7.29
N LYS A 69 7.68 6.55 7.53
CA LYS A 69 7.36 7.10 8.84
C LYS A 69 5.86 7.42 8.89
N VAL A 70 5.21 6.89 9.91
CA VAL A 70 3.79 7.16 10.16
C VAL A 70 3.64 7.67 11.59
N LYS A 71 2.54 8.35 11.90
CA LYS A 71 2.22 8.75 13.29
C LYS A 71 1.22 7.74 13.87
N ASP A 72 1.42 7.33 15.11
CA ASP A 72 0.41 6.59 15.88
C ASP A 72 -0.68 7.54 16.41
N LEU A 73 -1.66 6.99 17.11
CA LEU A 73 -2.79 7.77 17.65
C LEU A 73 -2.39 8.72 18.80
N ASP A 74 -1.20 8.57 19.36
CA ASP A 74 -0.60 9.51 20.32
C ASP A 74 0.21 10.61 19.63
N GLY A 75 0.26 10.60 18.28
CA GLY A 75 1.02 11.55 17.46
C GLY A 75 2.52 11.24 17.38
N LYS A 76 2.96 10.10 17.92
CA LYS A 76 4.37 9.71 17.89
C LYS A 76 4.75 9.12 16.54
N THR A 77 5.84 9.61 15.97
CA THR A 77 6.41 9.05 14.73
C THR A 77 7.02 7.68 14.96
N VAL A 78 6.56 6.70 14.18
CA VAL A 78 7.04 5.32 14.18
C VAL A 78 7.35 4.85 12.76
N LYS A 79 8.16 3.77 12.63
CA LYS A 79 8.42 3.15 11.33
C LYS A 79 7.34 2.11 11.04
N LEU A 80 6.64 2.21 9.90
CA LEU A 80 5.58 1.28 9.51
C LEU A 80 6.09 -0.18 9.45
N LYS A 81 7.29 -0.41 8.91
CA LYS A 81 7.90 -1.76 8.83
C LYS A 81 8.00 -2.51 10.16
N LYS A 82 8.02 -1.81 11.28
CA LYS A 82 8.03 -2.48 12.61
C LYS A 82 6.72 -3.20 12.92
N TRP A 83 5.65 -2.85 12.22
CA TRP A 83 4.31 -3.41 12.39
C TRP A 83 3.95 -4.46 11.33
N LEU A 84 4.75 -4.57 10.25
CA LEU A 84 4.59 -5.55 9.16
C LEU A 84 5.44 -6.80 9.46
N LYS A 85 5.14 -7.52 10.55
CA LYS A 85 5.95 -8.69 10.99
C LYS A 85 5.39 -10.03 10.56
N ARG A 86 4.18 -10.04 10.05
CA ARG A 86 3.47 -11.20 9.53
C ARG A 86 2.58 -10.77 8.38
N GLU A 87 1.83 -11.70 7.81
CA GLU A 87 0.85 -11.36 6.78
C GLU A 87 -0.03 -10.22 7.25
N THR A 88 -0.15 -9.18 6.42
CA THR A 88 -0.84 -7.94 6.79
C THR A 88 -1.77 -7.49 5.68
N ILE A 89 -3.01 -7.16 6.02
CA ILE A 89 -3.91 -6.37 5.18
C ILE A 89 -3.75 -4.91 5.62
N LEU A 90 -3.15 -4.11 4.76
CA LEU A 90 -2.96 -2.68 4.99
C LEU A 90 -4.05 -1.92 4.27
N VAL A 91 -4.98 -1.36 5.04
CA VAL A 91 -6.12 -0.58 4.55
C VAL A 91 -5.71 0.89 4.49
N PHE A 92 -5.95 1.55 3.38
CA PHE A 92 -5.71 2.98 3.21
C PHE A 92 -7.02 3.72 2.98
N THR A 93 -7.17 4.85 3.64
CA THR A 93 -8.32 5.76 3.50
C THR A 93 -7.90 7.21 3.73
N ASP A 94 -8.71 8.13 3.26
CA ASP A 94 -8.59 9.57 3.55
C ASP A 94 -9.87 10.11 4.18
N THR A 95 -9.81 11.34 4.72
CA THR A 95 -10.95 11.98 5.39
C THR A 95 -11.95 12.60 4.42
N HIS A 96 -11.67 12.66 3.14
CA HIS A 96 -12.50 13.36 2.15
C HIS A 96 -13.29 12.41 1.23
N CYS A 97 -12.89 11.14 1.14
CA CYS A 97 -13.58 10.16 0.32
C CYS A 97 -14.77 9.52 1.06
N GLY A 98 -16.00 9.86 0.67
CA GLY A 98 -17.19 9.29 1.28
C GLY A 98 -17.27 7.76 1.15
N PHE A 99 -16.87 7.19 0.02
CA PHE A 99 -16.79 5.74 -0.17
C PHE A 99 -15.69 5.10 0.67
N GLY A 100 -14.57 5.79 0.86
CA GLY A 100 -13.49 5.36 1.75
C GLY A 100 -13.97 5.26 3.19
N LYS A 101 -14.67 6.29 3.69
CA LYS A 101 -15.26 6.29 5.02
C LYS A 101 -16.27 5.16 5.21
N GLU A 102 -17.21 5.00 4.31
CA GLU A 102 -18.21 3.94 4.41
C GLU A 102 -17.59 2.54 4.43
N GLU A 103 -16.61 2.27 3.56
CA GLU A 103 -15.87 1.00 3.55
C GLU A 103 -15.18 0.75 4.88
N VAL A 104 -14.43 1.75 5.37
CA VAL A 104 -13.52 1.58 6.53
C VAL A 104 -14.26 1.64 7.86
N GLU A 105 -15.32 2.44 7.97
CA GLU A 105 -16.09 2.58 9.22
C GLU A 105 -17.12 1.46 9.43
N LYS A 106 -17.70 0.94 8.34
CA LYS A 106 -18.87 0.06 8.43
C LYS A 106 -18.64 -1.29 7.77
N GLU A 107 -18.37 -1.26 6.47
CA GLU A 107 -18.46 -2.45 5.64
C GLU A 107 -17.32 -3.43 5.86
N LEU A 108 -16.07 -2.93 5.94
CA LEU A 108 -14.90 -3.75 6.17
C LEU A 108 -14.86 -4.35 7.58
N PRO A 109 -15.21 -3.61 8.67
CA PRO A 109 -15.37 -4.21 10.00
C PRO A 109 -16.38 -5.37 10.05
N ILE A 110 -17.49 -5.31 9.29
CA ILE A 110 -18.44 -6.41 9.17
C ILE A 110 -17.76 -7.62 8.51
N ALA A 111 -17.06 -7.42 7.39
CA ALA A 111 -16.34 -8.51 6.71
C ALA A 111 -15.27 -9.14 7.62
N ILE A 112 -14.50 -8.32 8.34
CA ILE A 112 -13.52 -8.77 9.32
C ILE A 112 -14.19 -9.65 10.40
N GLY A 113 -15.33 -9.21 10.91
CA GLY A 113 -16.11 -9.96 11.90
C GLY A 113 -16.61 -11.31 11.37
N ASN A 114 -17.12 -11.36 10.14
CA ASN A 114 -17.58 -12.58 9.48
C ASN A 114 -16.44 -13.56 9.21
N MET A 115 -15.26 -13.05 8.90
CA MET A 115 -14.09 -13.83 8.48
C MET A 115 -13.06 -14.06 9.60
N LYS A 116 -13.41 -13.83 10.87
CA LYS A 116 -12.48 -13.87 12.01
C LYS A 116 -11.62 -15.13 12.06
N ASP A 117 -12.17 -16.30 11.71
CA ASP A 117 -11.46 -17.57 11.74
C ASP A 117 -10.45 -17.70 10.59
N GLU A 118 -10.76 -17.13 9.42
CA GLU A 118 -9.88 -17.08 8.25
C GLU A 118 -8.73 -16.07 8.43
N LEU A 119 -8.95 -15.05 9.26
CA LEU A 119 -8.01 -13.96 9.55
C LEU A 119 -7.08 -14.25 10.74
N VAL A 120 -7.15 -15.44 11.33
CA VAL A 120 -6.23 -15.82 12.41
C VAL A 120 -4.78 -15.74 11.93
N GLY A 121 -3.96 -14.97 12.65
CA GLY A 121 -2.54 -14.77 12.33
C GLY A 121 -2.26 -13.67 11.30
N ILE A 122 -3.28 -12.99 10.79
CA ILE A 122 -3.17 -11.86 9.87
C ILE A 122 -3.41 -10.56 10.64
N ASP A 123 -2.51 -9.59 10.46
CA ASP A 123 -2.74 -8.25 10.99
C ASP A 123 -3.56 -7.42 10.01
N ILE A 124 -4.47 -6.60 10.54
CA ILE A 124 -5.24 -5.64 9.75
C ILE A 124 -4.90 -4.25 10.29
N LEU A 125 -4.14 -3.50 9.51
CA LEU A 125 -3.69 -2.16 9.85
C LEU A 125 -4.45 -1.15 8.99
N CYS A 126 -4.74 0.03 9.55
CA CYS A 126 -5.35 1.13 8.80
C CYS A 126 -4.37 2.30 8.72
N LEU A 127 -4.19 2.85 7.51
CA LEU A 127 -3.51 4.11 7.26
C LEU A 127 -4.55 5.17 6.90
N VAL A 128 -4.59 6.24 7.67
CA VAL A 128 -5.40 7.43 7.40
C VAL A 128 -4.49 8.50 6.83
N GLU A 129 -4.79 9.00 5.65
CA GLU A 129 -4.02 10.07 5.02
C GLU A 129 -4.27 11.42 5.72
N ASP A 130 -3.18 12.10 6.05
CA ASP A 130 -3.14 13.51 6.43
C ASP A 130 -2.88 14.33 5.16
N ALA A 131 -3.94 14.56 4.38
CA ALA A 131 -3.85 15.27 3.11
C ALA A 131 -3.60 16.77 3.34
N GLU A 132 -2.94 17.44 2.40
CA GLU A 132 -2.66 18.89 2.48
C GLU A 132 -3.93 19.75 2.61
N ILE A 133 -5.07 19.24 2.14
CA ILE A 133 -6.38 19.92 2.23
C ILE A 133 -7.11 19.65 3.55
N SER A 134 -6.62 18.74 4.39
CA SER A 134 -7.24 18.40 5.67
C SER A 134 -7.07 19.55 6.68
N ALA A 135 -8.08 19.74 7.51
CA ALA A 135 -7.94 20.65 8.65
C ALA A 135 -6.93 20.08 9.67
N PRO A 136 -6.19 20.94 10.40
CA PRO A 136 -5.24 20.48 11.40
C PRO A 136 -5.89 19.55 12.42
N GLY A 137 -5.38 18.34 12.54
CA GLY A 137 -5.88 17.30 13.47
C GLY A 137 -7.02 16.45 12.93
N GLU A 138 -7.60 16.75 11.78
CA GLU A 138 -8.73 16.02 11.20
C GLU A 138 -8.41 14.54 10.99
N ALA A 139 -7.26 14.22 10.40
CA ALA A 139 -6.83 12.85 10.18
C ALA A 139 -6.65 12.09 11.51
N LEU A 140 -6.14 12.76 12.56
CA LEU A 140 -5.98 12.15 13.88
C LEU A 140 -7.31 11.87 14.54
N ASP A 141 -8.26 12.80 14.48
CA ASP A 141 -9.59 12.62 15.08
C ASP A 141 -10.36 11.52 14.35
N TYR A 142 -10.24 11.47 13.04
CA TYR A 142 -10.80 10.40 12.22
C TYR A 142 -10.15 9.04 12.55
N ALA A 143 -8.84 8.97 12.61
CA ALA A 143 -8.12 7.75 12.98
C ALA A 143 -8.54 7.24 14.38
N LYS A 144 -8.75 8.14 15.35
CA LYS A 144 -9.26 7.78 16.68
C LYS A 144 -10.67 7.21 16.65
N SER A 145 -11.54 7.69 15.76
CA SER A 145 -12.91 7.16 15.62
C SER A 145 -12.95 5.71 15.13
N LEU A 146 -11.89 5.23 14.48
CA LEU A 146 -11.77 3.86 13.97
C LEU A 146 -11.22 2.87 15.01
N GLN A 147 -10.91 3.31 16.24
CA GLN A 147 -10.37 2.43 17.28
C GLN A 147 -11.30 1.25 17.57
N GLY A 148 -10.71 0.07 17.69
CA GLY A 148 -11.43 -1.19 17.93
C GLY A 148 -11.82 -1.95 16.66
N SER A 149 -11.77 -1.31 15.49
CA SER A 149 -12.06 -1.98 14.20
C SER A 149 -10.83 -2.61 13.56
N TYR A 150 -9.63 -2.16 13.92
CA TYR A 150 -8.35 -2.57 13.33
C TYR A 150 -7.33 -2.91 14.42
N ASN A 151 -6.34 -3.76 14.10
CA ASN A 151 -5.28 -4.10 15.06
C ASN A 151 -4.44 -2.88 15.44
N ASN A 152 -4.13 -2.04 14.45
CA ASN A 152 -3.47 -0.75 14.67
C ASN A 152 -3.91 0.24 13.59
N ILE A 153 -3.87 1.53 13.95
CA ILE A 153 -4.23 2.64 13.08
C ILE A 153 -3.10 3.65 13.11
N PHE A 154 -2.72 4.15 11.95
CA PHE A 154 -1.66 5.13 11.79
C PHE A 154 -2.11 6.25 10.87
N ILE A 155 -1.46 7.40 11.00
CA ILE A 155 -1.61 8.54 10.12
C ILE A 155 -0.38 8.62 9.24
N ILE A 156 -0.60 8.73 7.93
CA ILE A 156 0.44 8.86 6.91
C ILE A 156 0.31 10.21 6.23
N ASP A 157 1.43 10.92 6.02
CA ASP A 157 1.41 12.13 5.21
C ASP A 157 1.27 11.80 3.71
N GLN A 158 0.76 12.75 2.95
CA GLN A 158 0.50 12.59 1.53
C GLN A 158 1.74 12.19 0.73
N GLN A 159 2.91 12.72 1.07
CA GLN A 159 4.14 12.38 0.34
C GLN A 159 4.55 10.94 0.57
N ASP A 160 4.48 10.44 1.81
CA ASP A 160 4.76 9.04 2.12
C ASP A 160 3.66 8.11 1.55
N ALA A 161 2.39 8.55 1.46
CA ALA A 161 1.33 7.83 0.76
C ALA A 161 1.65 7.67 -0.73
N LEU A 162 2.09 8.72 -1.41
CA LEU A 162 2.53 8.66 -2.82
C LEU A 162 3.74 7.74 -3.02
N ARG A 163 4.66 7.66 -2.04
CA ARG A 163 5.79 6.71 -2.09
C ARG A 163 5.36 5.25 -2.06
N MET A 164 4.17 4.96 -1.57
CA MET A 164 3.53 3.64 -1.65
C MET A 164 2.63 3.45 -2.85
N ASN A 165 2.54 4.42 -3.75
CA ASN A 165 1.53 4.44 -4.82
C ASN A 165 0.09 4.33 -4.30
N LEU A 166 -0.19 4.91 -3.12
CA LEU A 166 -1.53 5.03 -2.54
C LEU A 166 -2.23 6.22 -3.21
N THR A 167 -2.95 5.97 -4.29
CA THR A 167 -3.56 7.00 -5.14
C THR A 167 -5.07 6.94 -5.18
N GLY A 168 -5.67 6.02 -4.44
CA GLY A 168 -7.11 5.85 -4.37
C GLY A 168 -7.59 5.37 -3.01
N SER A 169 -8.66 5.98 -2.53
CA SER A 169 -9.34 5.64 -1.28
C SER A 169 -10.73 5.05 -1.60
N PRO A 170 -11.11 3.92 -1.01
CA PRO A 170 -10.29 3.06 -0.16
C PRO A 170 -9.36 2.16 -0.97
N SER A 171 -8.21 1.76 -0.39
CA SER A 171 -7.33 0.74 -0.96
C SER A 171 -6.95 -0.30 0.08
N LYS A 172 -6.75 -1.55 -0.35
CA LYS A 172 -6.31 -2.67 0.49
C LYS A 172 -5.08 -3.31 -0.13
N PHE A 173 -3.95 -3.26 0.58
CA PHE A 173 -2.70 -3.90 0.21
C PHE A 173 -2.55 -5.18 0.99
N TYR A 174 -2.36 -6.29 0.30
CA TYR A 174 -2.12 -7.60 0.88
C TYR A 174 -0.62 -7.87 0.87
N ILE A 175 -0.01 -7.86 2.05
CA ILE A 175 1.44 -7.85 2.25
C ILE A 175 1.83 -9.13 2.97
N ASP A 176 2.78 -9.89 2.41
CA ASP A 176 3.26 -11.11 3.03
C ASP A 176 4.25 -10.84 4.21
N LYS A 177 4.65 -11.89 4.91
CA LYS A 177 5.61 -11.83 6.02
C LYS A 177 6.99 -11.27 5.65
N ASP A 178 7.36 -11.30 4.36
CA ASP A 178 8.60 -10.73 3.82
C ASP A 178 8.41 -9.26 3.41
N GLN A 179 7.25 -8.65 3.74
CA GLN A 179 6.87 -7.27 3.45
C GLN A 179 6.70 -6.99 1.95
N ILE A 180 6.39 -8.01 1.15
CA ILE A 180 6.16 -7.91 -0.28
C ILE A 180 4.66 -7.75 -0.55
N VAL A 181 4.30 -6.81 -1.40
CA VAL A 181 2.92 -6.60 -1.88
C VAL A 181 2.53 -7.74 -2.82
N ARG A 182 1.53 -8.53 -2.44
CA ARG A 182 1.04 -9.68 -3.22
C ARG A 182 -0.22 -9.39 -4.00
N GLN A 183 -1.03 -8.47 -3.52
CA GLN A 183 -2.22 -7.98 -4.19
C GLN A 183 -2.54 -6.57 -3.72
N VAL A 184 -3.21 -5.81 -4.56
CA VAL A 184 -3.86 -4.57 -4.18
C VAL A 184 -5.28 -4.57 -4.73
N HIS A 185 -6.22 -4.13 -3.91
CA HIS A 185 -7.58 -3.83 -4.31
C HIS A 185 -7.83 -2.35 -4.09
N ILE A 186 -8.17 -1.64 -5.16
CA ILE A 186 -8.51 -0.21 -5.12
C ILE A 186 -10.00 -0.06 -5.31
N GLY A 187 -10.63 0.76 -4.48
CA GLY A 187 -12.04 1.08 -4.56
C GLY A 187 -12.92 0.31 -3.59
N PHE A 188 -14.19 0.63 -3.68
CA PHE A 188 -15.28 0.13 -2.84
C PHE A 188 -15.85 -1.17 -3.44
N ALA A 189 -16.13 -2.18 -2.62
CA ALA A 189 -16.80 -3.39 -3.06
C ALA A 189 -18.32 -3.17 -3.11
N MET A 190 -18.96 -3.68 -4.17
CA MET A 190 -20.40 -3.47 -4.40
C MET A 190 -21.28 -4.14 -3.33
N ASN A 191 -20.82 -5.23 -2.73
CA ASN A 191 -21.53 -5.96 -1.69
C ASN A 191 -20.57 -6.76 -0.78
N GLN A 192 -21.10 -7.31 0.29
CA GLN A 192 -20.33 -8.00 1.32
C GLN A 192 -19.66 -9.28 0.78
N GLU A 193 -20.33 -10.04 -0.05
CA GLU A 193 -19.78 -11.27 -0.65
C GLU A 193 -18.55 -10.98 -1.51
N GLN A 194 -18.60 -9.97 -2.36
CA GLN A 194 -17.45 -9.55 -3.17
C GLN A 194 -16.29 -9.06 -2.31
N ARG A 195 -16.58 -8.38 -1.20
CA ARG A 195 -15.57 -7.90 -0.26
C ARG A 195 -14.85 -9.06 0.42
N GLU A 196 -15.60 -10.02 0.95
CA GLU A 196 -15.06 -11.21 1.58
C GLU A 196 -14.26 -12.06 0.59
N GLU A 197 -14.75 -12.23 -0.64
CA GLU A 197 -14.03 -12.97 -1.69
C GLU A 197 -12.72 -12.29 -2.06
N SER A 198 -12.70 -10.97 -2.20
CA SER A 198 -11.47 -10.18 -2.42
C SER A 198 -10.44 -10.38 -1.28
N ILE A 199 -10.92 -10.43 -0.04
CA ILE A 199 -10.07 -10.70 1.12
C ILE A 199 -9.51 -12.13 1.06
N ARG A 200 -10.32 -13.17 0.77
CA ARG A 200 -9.87 -14.56 0.63
C ARG A 200 -8.80 -14.71 -0.45
N GLN A 201 -8.99 -14.07 -1.59
CA GLN A 201 -8.01 -14.06 -2.69
C GLN A 201 -6.68 -13.46 -2.22
N GLY A 202 -6.73 -12.29 -1.57
CA GLY A 202 -5.54 -11.65 -1.03
C GLY A 202 -4.80 -12.50 0.00
N ILE A 203 -5.53 -13.12 0.94
CA ILE A 203 -4.98 -14.06 1.93
C ILE A 203 -4.28 -15.24 1.24
N SER A 204 -4.91 -15.81 0.22
CA SER A 204 -4.34 -16.92 -0.55
C SER A 204 -3.02 -16.54 -1.20
N LEU A 205 -2.92 -15.33 -1.74
CA LEU A 205 -1.69 -14.84 -2.39
C LEU A 205 -0.59 -14.50 -1.38
N MET A 206 -0.92 -13.96 -0.20
CA MET A 206 0.06 -13.72 0.86
C MET A 206 0.68 -15.00 1.40
N LYS A 207 -0.13 -16.07 1.51
CA LYS A 207 0.29 -17.38 2.06
C LYS A 207 0.98 -18.29 1.04
N LYS A 208 0.92 -17.98 -0.26
CA LYS A 208 1.66 -18.75 -1.26
C LYS A 208 3.15 -18.56 -1.06
N GLU A 209 3.82 -19.58 -0.53
CA GLU A 209 5.29 -19.64 -0.53
C GLU A 209 5.80 -19.53 -1.98
N LYS A 210 6.93 -18.84 -2.15
CA LYS A 210 7.65 -18.85 -3.43
C LYS A 210 7.89 -20.31 -3.79
N GLN A 211 7.16 -20.85 -4.77
CA GLN A 211 7.62 -22.06 -5.44
C GLN A 211 8.98 -21.71 -6.04
N LYS A 212 10.01 -22.29 -5.45
CA LYS A 212 11.40 -22.18 -5.91
C LYS A 212 11.57 -22.79 -7.27
#